data_e45d5deca3f9153961e42d51fc6e659b
#
_entry.id   e45d5deca3f9153961e42d51fc6e659b
#
_cell.length_a   1.000
_cell.length_b   1.000
_cell.length_c   1.000
_cell.angle_alpha   90.00
_cell.angle_beta   90.00
_cell.angle_gamma   90.00
#
_symmetry.space_group_name_H-M   'P 1'
#
loop_
_entity.id
_entity.type
_entity.pdbx_description
1 polymer ?
#
loop_
_entity_poly.entity_id
_entity_poly.type
_entity_poly.pdbx_seq_one_letter_code
_entity_poly.pdbx_strand_id
1 'polypeptide(L)'
;MHVKQINSRKVSDLPAKLIELQAGNPDLLIVFGAIDHFRSGSLHQTLRAAFPQSRLIGCSTAGEITPDGVEDGSCSVTAVHFDATGLVEASTRLTGMDDSYAAGERLGQQLAAVDLKAVLVFGPGVKINGSALVNGISSIIGNAVPITGGLAGDAGAFKQTFTLGSGGVTDDQVVAIGLCGEQLRFGHGSFGGWEPFGPARKVTRCDGNVLYELDGEPALDIYKRYLGDHAKDLPASGLLFPFAMLGEDHNAIGLIRTILGVDEATGSLTL
;
A
#
# COMPACT_ATOMS: atom_id res chain seq x y z
N MET A 1 -11.70 -20.88 8.00
CA MET A 1 -11.07 -20.06 6.95
C MET A 1 -10.13 -20.92 6.13
N HIS A 2 -10.22 -20.87 4.81
CA HIS A 2 -9.32 -21.56 3.88
C HIS A 2 -8.65 -20.53 2.98
N VAL A 3 -7.34 -20.72 2.76
CA VAL A 3 -6.55 -19.82 1.92
C VAL A 3 -5.77 -20.65 0.90
N LYS A 4 -5.79 -20.22 -0.36
CA LYS A 4 -4.97 -20.79 -1.42
C LYS A 4 -4.41 -19.69 -2.29
N GLN A 5 -3.17 -19.80 -2.70
CA GLN A 5 -2.48 -18.84 -3.55
C GLN A 5 -1.99 -19.50 -4.83
N ILE A 6 -2.07 -18.76 -5.91
CA ILE A 6 -1.39 -19.07 -7.18
C ILE A 6 -0.53 -17.88 -7.60
N ASN A 7 0.49 -18.15 -8.41
CA ASN A 7 1.30 -17.13 -9.02
C ASN A 7 1.41 -17.33 -10.54
N SER A 8 1.43 -16.25 -11.32
CA SER A 8 1.56 -16.30 -12.77
C SER A 8 2.49 -15.21 -13.29
N ARG A 9 3.52 -15.59 -14.04
CA ARG A 9 4.42 -14.64 -14.70
C ARG A 9 3.86 -14.07 -15.99
N LYS A 10 2.88 -14.71 -16.59
CA LYS A 10 2.25 -14.26 -17.84
C LYS A 10 0.78 -14.02 -17.64
N VAL A 11 0.28 -12.91 -18.13
CA VAL A 11 -1.16 -12.58 -18.12
C VAL A 11 -1.97 -13.65 -18.82
N SER A 12 -1.45 -14.23 -19.93
CA SER A 12 -2.11 -15.28 -20.70
C SER A 12 -2.35 -16.58 -19.94
N ASP A 13 -1.52 -16.87 -18.95
CA ASP A 13 -1.58 -18.14 -18.21
C ASP A 13 -2.50 -18.06 -16.99
N LEU A 14 -2.86 -16.83 -16.59
CA LEU A 14 -3.67 -16.57 -15.41
C LEU A 14 -5.02 -17.30 -15.43
N PRO A 15 -5.81 -17.29 -16.53
CA PRO A 15 -7.10 -18.01 -16.59
C PRO A 15 -6.99 -19.50 -16.24
N ALA A 16 -5.97 -20.17 -16.76
CA ALA A 16 -5.76 -21.60 -16.50
C ALA A 16 -5.42 -21.87 -15.02
N LYS A 17 -4.58 -21.02 -14.43
CA LYS A 17 -4.20 -21.14 -13.01
C LYS A 17 -5.33 -20.83 -12.04
N LEU A 18 -6.22 -19.89 -12.40
CA LEU A 18 -7.37 -19.55 -11.55
C LEU A 18 -8.32 -20.73 -11.32
N ILE A 19 -8.36 -21.72 -12.22
CA ILE A 19 -9.16 -22.95 -12.07
C ILE A 19 -8.81 -23.66 -10.75
N GLU A 20 -7.54 -23.63 -10.36
CA GLU A 20 -7.08 -24.27 -9.12
C GLU A 20 -7.69 -23.65 -7.85
N LEU A 21 -8.14 -22.39 -7.90
CA LEU A 21 -8.72 -21.66 -6.79
C LEU A 21 -10.24 -21.85 -6.69
N GLN A 22 -10.91 -22.25 -7.78
CA GLN A 22 -12.38 -22.32 -7.85
C GLN A 22 -13.00 -23.30 -6.86
N ALA A 23 -12.34 -24.43 -6.61
CA ALA A 23 -12.84 -25.45 -5.70
C ALA A 23 -13.05 -24.95 -4.26
N GLY A 24 -12.36 -23.86 -3.86
CA GLY A 24 -12.45 -23.26 -2.53
C GLY A 24 -13.62 -22.29 -2.35
N ASN A 25 -14.37 -22.00 -3.41
CA ASN A 25 -15.45 -21.00 -3.41
C ASN A 25 -15.09 -19.73 -2.62
N PRO A 26 -14.06 -18.97 -3.00
CA PRO A 26 -13.52 -17.88 -2.22
C PRO A 26 -14.50 -16.69 -2.11
N ASP A 27 -14.55 -16.09 -0.94
CA ASP A 27 -15.30 -14.86 -0.70
C ASP A 27 -14.51 -13.62 -1.11
N LEU A 28 -13.16 -13.73 -1.02
CA LEU A 28 -12.23 -12.64 -1.28
C LEU A 28 -11.05 -13.11 -2.14
N LEU A 29 -10.70 -12.32 -3.14
CA LEU A 29 -9.43 -12.42 -3.86
C LEU A 29 -8.55 -11.21 -3.54
N ILE A 30 -7.35 -11.48 -3.05
CA ILE A 30 -6.31 -10.47 -2.84
C ILE A 30 -5.29 -10.64 -3.97
N VAL A 31 -5.05 -9.57 -4.73
CA VAL A 31 -4.25 -9.63 -5.96
C VAL A 31 -3.10 -8.64 -5.91
N PHE A 32 -1.89 -9.16 -6.00
CA PHE A 32 -0.69 -8.35 -6.14
C PHE A 32 0.02 -8.72 -7.43
N GLY A 33 0.54 -7.75 -8.16
CA GLY A 33 1.23 -8.07 -9.39
C GLY A 33 1.97 -6.90 -10.00
N ALA A 34 2.93 -7.23 -10.85
CA ALA A 34 3.64 -6.26 -11.63
C ALA A 34 2.69 -5.41 -12.47
N ILE A 35 3.07 -4.16 -12.70
CA ILE A 35 2.23 -3.15 -13.34
C ILE A 35 1.67 -3.57 -14.70
N ASP A 36 2.39 -4.40 -15.45
CA ASP A 36 1.97 -4.86 -16.79
C ASP A 36 0.72 -5.76 -16.73
N HIS A 37 0.52 -6.50 -15.64
CA HIS A 37 -0.70 -7.26 -15.43
C HIS A 37 -1.92 -6.35 -15.30
N PHE A 38 -1.77 -5.22 -14.63
CA PHE A 38 -2.84 -4.23 -14.44
C PHE A 38 -3.11 -3.43 -15.72
N ARG A 39 -2.06 -3.03 -16.46
CA ARG A 39 -2.18 -2.31 -17.74
C ARG A 39 -2.82 -3.14 -18.85
N SER A 40 -2.79 -4.44 -18.77
CA SER A 40 -3.34 -5.33 -19.79
C SER A 40 -4.82 -5.09 -20.11
N GLY A 41 -5.56 -4.44 -19.20
CA GLY A 41 -6.99 -4.21 -19.29
C GLY A 41 -7.85 -5.47 -19.12
N SER A 42 -7.25 -6.67 -19.08
CA SER A 42 -7.98 -7.94 -19.00
C SER A 42 -8.04 -8.53 -17.58
N LEU A 43 -7.17 -8.08 -16.65
CA LEU A 43 -7.04 -8.66 -15.32
C LEU A 43 -8.39 -8.74 -14.59
N HIS A 44 -9.09 -7.63 -14.46
CA HIS A 44 -10.38 -7.58 -13.77
C HIS A 44 -11.42 -8.49 -14.43
N GLN A 45 -11.52 -8.46 -15.77
CA GLN A 45 -12.47 -9.30 -16.51
C GLN A 45 -12.16 -10.80 -16.31
N THR A 46 -10.89 -11.18 -16.34
CA THR A 46 -10.43 -12.55 -16.11
C THR A 46 -10.79 -13.04 -14.72
N LEU A 47 -10.51 -12.24 -13.68
CA LEU A 47 -10.85 -12.56 -12.30
C LEU A 47 -12.37 -12.64 -12.11
N ARG A 48 -13.12 -11.70 -12.65
CA ARG A 48 -14.57 -11.64 -12.51
C ARG A 48 -15.28 -12.79 -13.25
N ALA A 49 -14.75 -13.20 -14.39
CA ALA A 49 -15.26 -14.37 -15.12
C ALA A 49 -15.06 -15.68 -14.34
N ALA A 50 -13.90 -15.82 -13.66
CA ALA A 50 -13.60 -17.01 -12.86
C ALA A 50 -14.33 -17.00 -11.48
N PHE A 51 -14.56 -15.81 -10.90
CA PHE A 51 -15.11 -15.61 -9.56
C PHE A 51 -16.14 -14.48 -9.54
N PRO A 52 -17.33 -14.71 -10.07
CA PRO A 52 -18.36 -13.65 -10.25
C PRO A 52 -18.87 -13.07 -8.92
N GLN A 53 -18.82 -13.83 -7.83
CA GLN A 53 -19.37 -13.44 -6.53
C GLN A 53 -18.32 -12.98 -5.52
N SER A 54 -17.03 -13.27 -5.75
CA SER A 54 -15.96 -12.92 -4.82
C SER A 54 -15.71 -11.41 -4.81
N ARG A 55 -15.36 -10.87 -3.64
CA ARG A 55 -14.82 -9.52 -3.52
C ARG A 55 -13.40 -9.49 -4.08
N LEU A 56 -13.03 -8.39 -4.73
CA LEU A 56 -11.71 -8.20 -5.30
C LEU A 56 -11.02 -7.04 -4.62
N ILE A 57 -9.80 -7.25 -4.18
CA ILE A 57 -8.93 -6.18 -3.68
C ILE A 57 -7.49 -6.44 -4.09
N GLY A 58 -6.74 -5.40 -4.40
CA GLY A 58 -5.33 -5.55 -4.73
C GLY A 58 -4.71 -4.28 -5.27
N CYS A 59 -3.44 -4.39 -5.63
CA CYS A 59 -2.71 -3.30 -6.26
C CYS A 59 -1.51 -3.79 -7.07
N SER A 60 -0.98 -2.91 -7.92
CA SER A 60 0.30 -3.13 -8.56
C SER A 60 1.44 -3.04 -7.53
N THR A 61 2.52 -3.77 -7.76
CA THR A 61 3.62 -3.95 -6.81
C THR A 61 4.99 -3.83 -7.50
N ALA A 62 6.03 -3.78 -6.67
CA ALA A 62 7.43 -3.78 -7.11
C ALA A 62 8.11 -5.15 -6.87
N GLY A 63 7.33 -6.18 -6.60
CA GLY A 63 7.74 -7.56 -6.34
C GLY A 63 6.65 -8.29 -5.58
N GLU A 64 6.43 -9.56 -5.90
CA GLU A 64 5.34 -10.38 -5.36
C GLU A 64 5.87 -11.47 -4.44
N ILE A 65 5.23 -11.63 -3.28
CA ILE A 65 5.54 -12.70 -2.33
C ILE A 65 4.73 -13.94 -2.71
N THR A 66 5.43 -15.02 -2.99
CA THR A 66 4.86 -16.31 -3.39
C THR A 66 5.31 -17.42 -2.43
N PRO A 67 4.74 -18.62 -2.49
CA PRO A 67 5.24 -19.76 -1.71
C PRO A 67 6.71 -20.10 -1.99
N ASP A 68 7.21 -19.78 -3.18
CA ASP A 68 8.57 -20.08 -3.61
C ASP A 68 9.58 -18.95 -3.31
N GLY A 69 9.10 -17.82 -2.76
CA GLY A 69 9.92 -16.65 -2.41
C GLY A 69 9.39 -15.35 -3.01
N VAL A 70 10.29 -14.40 -3.21
CA VAL A 70 9.97 -13.11 -3.85
C VAL A 70 10.25 -13.22 -5.35
N GLU A 71 9.28 -12.80 -6.15
CA GLU A 71 9.37 -12.77 -7.61
C GLU A 71 9.06 -11.38 -8.15
N ASP A 72 9.76 -10.98 -9.20
CA ASP A 72 9.48 -9.78 -9.96
C ASP A 72 8.73 -10.12 -11.24
N GLY A 73 7.83 -9.23 -11.67
CA GLY A 73 7.14 -9.35 -12.95
C GLY A 73 6.04 -10.41 -12.99
N SER A 74 5.54 -10.81 -11.82
CA SER A 74 4.51 -11.83 -11.69
C SER A 74 3.15 -11.23 -11.26
N CYS A 75 2.15 -12.08 -11.11
CA CYS A 75 0.87 -11.76 -10.50
C CYS A 75 0.49 -12.89 -9.53
N SER A 76 0.40 -12.55 -8.27
CA SER A 76 -0.03 -13.42 -7.19
C SER A 76 -1.51 -13.19 -6.89
N VAL A 77 -2.29 -14.26 -6.88
CA VAL A 77 -3.72 -14.24 -6.51
C VAL A 77 -3.93 -15.13 -5.32
N THR A 78 -4.32 -14.54 -4.21
CA THR A 78 -4.67 -15.25 -2.97
C THR A 78 -6.18 -15.30 -2.82
N ALA A 79 -6.73 -16.49 -2.84
CA ALA A 79 -8.14 -16.78 -2.63
C ALA A 79 -8.39 -17.09 -1.15
N VAL A 80 -9.36 -16.42 -0.55
CA VAL A 80 -9.71 -16.58 0.86
C VAL A 80 -11.20 -16.94 0.95
N HIS A 81 -11.50 -18.04 1.62
CA HIS A 81 -12.85 -18.40 2.04
C HIS A 81 -12.97 -18.24 3.55
N PHE A 82 -14.03 -17.55 4.00
CA PHE A 82 -14.33 -17.31 5.40
C PHE A 82 -15.55 -18.12 5.83
N ASP A 83 -15.47 -18.80 6.98
CA ASP A 83 -16.60 -19.56 7.51
C ASP A 83 -17.65 -18.66 8.19
N ALA A 84 -17.22 -17.52 8.77
CA ALA A 84 -18.09 -16.67 9.58
C ALA A 84 -17.70 -15.18 9.59
N THR A 85 -16.91 -14.72 8.61
CA THR A 85 -16.50 -13.31 8.52
C THR A 85 -17.28 -12.63 7.41
N GLY A 86 -17.96 -11.52 7.73
CA GLY A 86 -18.59 -10.64 6.77
C GLY A 86 -17.54 -9.73 6.09
N LEU A 87 -17.80 -9.36 4.85
CA LEU A 87 -16.96 -8.47 4.08
C LEU A 87 -17.74 -7.23 3.66
N VAL A 88 -17.19 -6.05 3.95
CA VAL A 88 -17.72 -4.75 3.51
C VAL A 88 -16.74 -4.13 2.54
N GLU A 89 -17.16 -3.91 1.29
CA GLU A 89 -16.35 -3.20 0.30
C GLU A 89 -16.52 -1.69 0.44
N ALA A 90 -15.41 -0.99 0.26
CA ALA A 90 -15.40 0.46 0.13
C ALA A 90 -14.42 0.88 -0.95
N SER A 91 -14.78 1.92 -1.68
CA SER A 91 -13.86 2.56 -2.62
C SER A 91 -14.15 4.04 -2.75
N THR A 92 -13.13 4.83 -3.04
CA THR A 92 -13.30 6.26 -3.29
C THR A 92 -12.26 6.74 -4.28
N ARG A 93 -12.65 7.73 -5.10
CA ARG A 93 -11.71 8.41 -5.97
C ARG A 93 -10.83 9.34 -5.14
N LEU A 94 -9.55 9.37 -5.49
CA LEU A 94 -8.57 10.29 -4.95
C LEU A 94 -8.27 11.37 -6.00
N THR A 95 -8.52 12.62 -5.67
CA THR A 95 -8.34 13.75 -6.62
C THR A 95 -6.95 14.39 -6.52
N GLY A 96 -6.13 13.96 -5.57
CA GLY A 96 -4.77 14.42 -5.34
C GLY A 96 -4.33 14.20 -3.90
N MET A 97 -3.10 14.61 -3.60
CA MET A 97 -2.51 14.41 -2.27
C MET A 97 -3.31 15.10 -1.16
N ASP A 98 -3.81 16.32 -1.41
CA ASP A 98 -4.57 17.11 -0.43
C ASP A 98 -5.94 16.49 -0.11
N ASP A 99 -6.47 15.65 -1.00
CA ASP A 99 -7.74 14.93 -0.80
C ASP A 99 -7.60 13.69 0.09
N SER A 100 -6.38 13.30 0.47
CA SER A 100 -6.13 12.00 1.13
C SER A 100 -6.90 11.83 2.43
N TYR A 101 -6.99 12.86 3.27
CA TYR A 101 -7.76 12.80 4.52
C TYR A 101 -9.26 12.65 4.24
N ALA A 102 -9.82 13.49 3.36
CA ALA A 102 -11.23 13.43 2.99
C ALA A 102 -11.58 12.10 2.27
N ALA A 103 -10.67 11.56 1.46
CA ALA A 103 -10.81 10.22 0.90
C ALA A 103 -10.89 9.15 1.99
N GLY A 104 -10.08 9.29 3.04
CA GLY A 104 -10.14 8.43 4.22
C GLY A 104 -11.50 8.50 4.93
N GLU A 105 -12.04 9.68 5.15
CA GLU A 105 -13.38 9.85 5.74
C GLU A 105 -14.48 9.19 4.89
N ARG A 106 -14.43 9.38 3.56
CA ARG A 106 -15.38 8.75 2.63
C ARG A 106 -15.32 7.21 2.68
N LEU A 107 -14.12 6.63 2.83
CA LEU A 107 -13.96 5.20 3.04
C LEU A 107 -14.47 4.77 4.40
N GLY A 108 -14.12 5.50 5.47
CA GLY A 108 -14.59 5.23 6.82
C GLY A 108 -16.11 5.18 6.91
N GLN A 109 -16.81 6.10 6.26
CA GLN A 109 -18.27 6.13 6.19
C GLN A 109 -18.88 4.89 5.52
N GLN A 110 -18.24 4.37 4.47
CA GLN A 110 -18.67 3.15 3.78
C GLN A 110 -18.37 1.89 4.60
N LEU A 111 -17.28 1.91 5.36
CA LEU A 111 -16.80 0.78 6.16
C LEU A 111 -17.48 0.68 7.55
N ALA A 112 -18.16 1.73 8.00
CA ALA A 112 -18.77 1.80 9.30
C ALA A 112 -19.82 0.68 9.48
N ALA A 113 -19.45 -0.36 10.20
CA ALA A 113 -20.30 -1.50 10.54
C ALA A 113 -20.15 -1.80 12.03
N VAL A 114 -21.22 -2.32 12.64
CA VAL A 114 -21.30 -2.55 14.10
C VAL A 114 -20.24 -3.52 14.60
N ASP A 115 -19.87 -4.50 13.79
CA ASP A 115 -18.95 -5.58 14.13
C ASP A 115 -17.65 -5.55 13.31
N LEU A 116 -17.27 -4.38 12.81
CA LEU A 116 -16.01 -4.17 12.09
C LEU A 116 -14.80 -4.48 12.98
N LYS A 117 -13.96 -5.39 12.56
CA LYS A 117 -12.80 -5.88 13.33
C LYS A 117 -11.45 -5.44 12.74
N ALA A 118 -11.36 -5.28 11.42
CA ALA A 118 -10.16 -4.83 10.75
C ALA A 118 -10.48 -4.25 9.38
N VAL A 119 -9.57 -3.44 8.85
CA VAL A 119 -9.65 -2.88 7.50
C VAL A 119 -8.39 -3.24 6.73
N LEU A 120 -8.57 -3.77 5.53
CA LEU A 120 -7.52 -3.90 4.52
C LEU A 120 -7.72 -2.80 3.48
N VAL A 121 -6.67 -1.97 3.23
CA VAL A 121 -6.76 -0.82 2.33
C VAL A 121 -5.57 -0.75 1.38
N PHE A 122 -5.84 -0.48 0.09
CA PHE A 122 -4.81 -0.19 -0.90
C PHE A 122 -5.11 1.12 -1.62
N GLY A 123 -4.09 1.96 -1.74
CA GLY A 123 -4.16 3.23 -2.45
C GLY A 123 -3.13 3.32 -3.58
N PRO A 124 -3.27 4.30 -4.49
CA PRO A 124 -2.22 4.62 -5.46
C PRO A 124 -0.90 4.88 -4.75
N GLY A 125 0.23 4.59 -5.42
CA GLY A 125 1.58 4.84 -4.86
C GLY A 125 2.09 6.24 -5.10
N VAL A 126 1.39 7.03 -5.92
CA VAL A 126 1.75 8.41 -6.26
C VAL A 126 0.58 9.34 -5.97
N LYS A 127 0.89 10.62 -5.66
CA LYS A 127 -0.11 11.66 -5.38
C LYS A 127 -1.07 11.36 -4.22
N ILE A 128 -0.58 10.67 -3.20
CA ILE A 128 -1.32 10.32 -2.00
C ILE A 128 -0.49 10.61 -0.74
N ASN A 129 -1.16 11.02 0.34
CA ASN A 129 -0.60 11.04 1.68
C ASN A 129 -1.22 9.87 2.48
N GLY A 130 -0.47 8.77 2.60
CA GLY A 130 -0.95 7.56 3.28
C GLY A 130 -1.31 7.77 4.74
N SER A 131 -0.56 8.61 5.47
CA SER A 131 -0.86 8.95 6.87
C SER A 131 -2.17 9.73 7.00
N ALA A 132 -2.40 10.69 6.13
CA ALA A 132 -3.65 11.45 6.11
C ALA A 132 -4.84 10.55 5.77
N LEU A 133 -4.68 9.61 4.81
CA LEU A 133 -5.70 8.63 4.47
C LEU A 133 -6.08 7.78 5.68
N VAL A 134 -5.11 7.19 6.36
CA VAL A 134 -5.36 6.34 7.55
C VAL A 134 -6.02 7.15 8.66
N ASN A 135 -5.56 8.38 8.91
CA ASN A 135 -6.17 9.27 9.90
C ASN A 135 -7.64 9.59 9.55
N GLY A 136 -7.95 9.84 8.27
CA GLY A 136 -9.31 10.06 7.81
C GLY A 136 -10.21 8.83 8.02
N ILE A 137 -9.74 7.62 7.71
CA ILE A 137 -10.49 6.40 8.00
C ILE A 137 -10.72 6.27 9.52
N SER A 138 -9.66 6.41 10.32
CA SER A 138 -9.72 6.25 11.78
C SER A 138 -10.62 7.27 12.46
N SER A 139 -10.75 8.48 11.91
CA SER A 139 -11.65 9.52 12.45
C SER A 139 -13.13 9.09 12.44
N ILE A 140 -13.49 8.18 11.53
CA ILE A 140 -14.86 7.67 11.36
C ILE A 140 -15.06 6.33 12.08
N ILE A 141 -14.15 5.36 11.88
CA ILE A 141 -14.34 4.00 12.43
C ILE A 141 -13.74 3.82 13.83
N GLY A 142 -12.98 4.82 14.30
CA GLY A 142 -12.29 4.79 15.60
C GLY A 142 -10.91 4.13 15.54
N ASN A 143 -10.04 4.54 16.47
CA ASN A 143 -8.64 4.07 16.54
C ASN A 143 -8.48 2.63 17.06
N ALA A 144 -9.55 2.02 17.55
CA ALA A 144 -9.52 0.65 18.05
C ALA A 144 -9.57 -0.41 16.93
N VAL A 145 -10.01 -0.02 15.72
CA VAL A 145 -10.06 -0.90 14.55
C VAL A 145 -8.72 -0.85 13.83
N PRO A 146 -7.97 -1.95 13.77
CA PRO A 146 -6.71 -1.99 13.07
C PRO A 146 -6.91 -1.81 11.56
N ILE A 147 -6.06 -0.98 10.96
CA ILE A 147 -6.00 -0.74 9.52
C ILE A 147 -4.66 -1.28 9.02
N THR A 148 -4.69 -2.13 8.02
CA THR A 148 -3.50 -2.66 7.35
C THR A 148 -3.62 -2.53 5.85
N GLY A 149 -2.49 -2.52 5.15
CA GLY A 149 -2.46 -2.37 3.71
C GLY A 149 -1.21 -1.68 3.23
N GLY A 150 -1.31 -1.02 2.10
CA GLY A 150 -0.16 -0.33 1.51
C GLY A 150 -0.52 0.52 0.31
N LEU A 151 0.48 1.19 -0.20
CA LEU A 151 0.39 1.95 -1.44
C LEU A 151 0.94 1.10 -2.60
N ALA A 152 0.33 1.23 -3.75
CA ALA A 152 0.69 0.50 -4.96
C ALA A 152 2.11 0.88 -5.45
N GLY A 153 2.81 -0.08 -6.04
CA GLY A 153 4.15 0.11 -6.61
C GLY A 153 4.18 -0.01 -8.13
N ASP A 154 5.29 0.48 -8.73
CA ASP A 154 5.56 0.41 -10.16
C ASP A 154 7.05 0.11 -10.46
N ALA A 155 7.67 -0.73 -9.63
CA ALA A 155 9.08 -1.12 -9.72
C ALA A 155 10.05 0.08 -9.63
N GLY A 156 9.67 1.12 -8.87
CA GLY A 156 10.51 2.31 -8.65
C GLY A 156 10.49 3.34 -9.78
N ALA A 157 9.58 3.23 -10.74
CA ALA A 157 9.43 4.21 -11.81
C ALA A 157 8.77 5.52 -11.38
N PHE A 158 7.98 5.53 -10.28
CA PHE A 158 7.25 6.68 -9.72
C PHE A 158 6.36 7.40 -10.74
N LYS A 159 5.77 6.66 -11.68
CA LYS A 159 4.98 7.24 -12.79
C LYS A 159 3.50 6.93 -12.67
N GLN A 160 3.16 5.66 -12.51
CA GLN A 160 1.79 5.21 -12.51
C GLN A 160 1.66 3.90 -11.75
N THR A 161 0.71 3.84 -10.85
CA THR A 161 0.37 2.66 -10.06
C THR A 161 -1.11 2.38 -10.19
N PHE A 162 -1.53 1.16 -9.91
CA PHE A 162 -2.92 0.75 -10.04
C PHE A 162 -3.43 0.09 -8.76
N THR A 163 -4.70 0.31 -8.49
CA THR A 163 -5.48 -0.47 -7.52
C THR A 163 -6.52 -1.30 -8.24
N LEU A 164 -6.93 -2.39 -7.61
CA LEU A 164 -7.98 -3.29 -8.07
C LEU A 164 -9.07 -3.38 -7.00
N GLY A 165 -10.27 -3.07 -7.36
CA GLY A 165 -11.48 -3.34 -6.57
C GLY A 165 -12.49 -4.13 -7.38
N SER A 166 -13.65 -4.41 -6.80
CA SER A 166 -14.73 -5.12 -7.51
C SER A 166 -15.28 -4.33 -8.71
N GLY A 167 -15.08 -3.00 -8.72
CA GLY A 167 -15.44 -2.14 -9.84
C GLY A 167 -14.46 -2.12 -11.01
N GLY A 168 -13.24 -2.63 -10.84
CA GLY A 168 -12.22 -2.65 -11.88
C GLY A 168 -10.82 -2.28 -11.40
N VAL A 169 -9.92 -2.10 -12.37
CA VAL A 169 -8.57 -1.58 -12.20
C VAL A 169 -8.59 -0.07 -12.46
N THR A 170 -8.01 0.71 -11.55
CA THR A 170 -7.92 2.18 -11.67
C THR A 170 -6.57 2.68 -11.15
N ASP A 171 -6.18 3.88 -11.54
CA ASP A 171 -4.96 4.54 -11.04
C ASP A 171 -5.25 5.74 -10.11
N ASP A 172 -6.54 5.99 -9.84
CA ASP A 172 -7.00 7.13 -9.05
C ASP A 172 -7.96 6.77 -7.90
N GLN A 173 -8.14 5.48 -7.60
CA GLN A 173 -9.01 5.06 -6.49
C GLN A 173 -8.23 4.46 -5.33
N VAL A 174 -8.73 4.70 -4.13
CA VAL A 174 -8.40 3.91 -2.94
C VAL A 174 -9.49 2.86 -2.77
N VAL A 175 -9.08 1.62 -2.53
CA VAL A 175 -9.97 0.46 -2.34
C VAL A 175 -9.76 -0.13 -0.96
N ALA A 176 -10.82 -0.58 -0.31
CA ALA A 176 -10.74 -1.16 1.02
C ALA A 176 -11.74 -2.30 1.21
N ILE A 177 -11.39 -3.22 2.10
CA ILE A 177 -12.28 -4.28 2.60
C ILE A 177 -12.31 -4.19 4.12
N GLY A 178 -13.50 -4.00 4.68
CA GLY A 178 -13.78 -4.20 6.09
C GLY A 178 -14.03 -5.67 6.37
N LEU A 179 -13.37 -6.20 7.39
CA LEU A 179 -13.54 -7.55 7.90
C LEU A 179 -14.40 -7.50 9.16
N CYS A 180 -15.58 -8.14 9.13
CA CYS A 180 -16.58 -8.06 10.16
C CYS A 180 -16.85 -9.43 10.80
N GLY A 181 -17.24 -9.43 12.08
CA GLY A 181 -17.67 -10.63 12.78
C GLY A 181 -16.95 -10.85 14.12
N GLU A 182 -17.71 -11.24 15.14
CA GLU A 182 -17.21 -11.41 16.51
C GLU A 182 -16.17 -12.53 16.65
N GLN A 183 -16.23 -13.53 15.78
CA GLN A 183 -15.32 -14.68 15.82
C GLN A 183 -13.98 -14.41 15.13
N LEU A 184 -13.88 -13.32 14.36
CA LEU A 184 -12.63 -12.96 13.67
C LEU A 184 -11.54 -12.60 14.69
N ARG A 185 -10.39 -13.23 14.55
CA ARG A 185 -9.15 -12.84 15.23
C ARG A 185 -8.22 -12.28 14.17
N PHE A 186 -7.85 -11.02 14.35
CA PHE A 186 -6.95 -10.31 13.47
C PHE A 186 -5.67 -9.96 14.21
N GLY A 187 -4.54 -10.17 13.55
CA GLY A 187 -3.23 -9.75 14.03
C GLY A 187 -2.37 -9.34 12.85
N HIS A 188 -1.54 -8.33 13.05
CA HIS A 188 -0.54 -7.95 12.06
C HIS A 188 0.80 -7.73 12.74
N GLY A 189 1.87 -7.86 11.97
CA GLY A 189 3.23 -7.53 12.38
C GLY A 189 3.87 -6.66 11.32
N SER A 190 4.74 -5.76 11.76
CA SER A 190 5.61 -4.97 10.90
C SER A 190 7.04 -5.15 11.36
N PHE A 191 7.91 -5.51 10.44
CA PHE A 191 9.34 -5.63 10.70
C PHE A 191 10.11 -5.01 9.55
N GLY A 192 11.04 -4.10 9.87
CA GLY A 192 11.97 -3.51 8.91
C GLY A 192 13.37 -4.10 9.09
N GLY A 193 14.00 -4.53 8.01
CA GLY A 193 15.39 -5.00 8.02
C GLY A 193 16.42 -3.86 7.96
N TRP A 194 16.01 -2.62 8.27
CA TRP A 194 16.86 -1.45 8.20
C TRP A 194 17.64 -1.26 9.48
N GLU A 195 18.94 -1.00 9.34
CA GLU A 195 19.80 -0.60 10.44
C GLU A 195 20.03 0.92 10.40
N PRO A 196 20.05 1.60 11.59
CA PRO A 196 20.32 3.03 11.63
C PRO A 196 21.69 3.36 11.04
N PHE A 197 21.74 4.39 10.21
CA PHE A 197 22.94 4.91 9.59
C PHE A 197 23.02 6.43 9.79
N GLY A 198 24.13 6.89 10.34
CA GLY A 198 24.33 8.31 10.65
C GLY A 198 23.68 8.77 11.96
N PRO A 199 23.95 10.02 12.37
CA PRO A 199 23.42 10.59 13.60
C PRO A 199 21.95 10.97 13.48
N ALA A 200 21.24 10.97 14.60
CA ALA A 200 19.92 11.57 14.70
C ALA A 200 19.97 13.08 14.38
N ARG A 201 18.97 13.56 13.68
CA ARG A 201 18.84 14.96 13.26
C ARG A 201 17.48 15.49 13.67
N LYS A 202 17.43 16.73 14.10
CA LYS A 202 16.16 17.39 14.44
C LYS A 202 15.53 17.96 13.19
N VAL A 203 14.23 17.64 12.96
CA VAL A 203 13.44 18.33 11.95
C VAL A 203 13.21 19.77 12.40
N THR A 204 13.75 20.73 11.67
CA THR A 204 13.64 22.16 12.00
C THR A 204 12.62 22.89 11.13
N ARG A 205 12.31 22.35 9.91
CA ARG A 205 11.24 22.85 9.07
C ARG A 205 10.63 21.75 8.20
N CYS A 206 9.32 21.59 8.30
CA CYS A 206 8.54 20.70 7.43
C CYS A 206 7.14 21.29 7.20
N ASP A 207 6.49 20.83 6.13
CA ASP A 207 5.09 21.11 5.85
C ASP A 207 4.44 19.83 5.28
N GLY A 208 3.49 19.27 6.03
CA GLY A 208 2.89 17.98 5.72
C GLY A 208 3.94 16.87 5.60
N ASN A 209 4.09 16.32 4.39
CA ASN A 209 5.09 15.31 4.07
C ASN A 209 6.32 15.87 3.34
N VAL A 210 6.47 17.19 3.25
CA VAL A 210 7.65 17.86 2.68
C VAL A 210 8.61 18.26 3.78
N LEU A 211 9.81 17.70 3.76
CA LEU A 211 10.89 17.98 4.70
C LEU A 211 11.85 18.98 4.06
N TYR A 212 11.92 20.20 4.65
CA TYR A 212 12.78 21.28 4.16
C TYR A 212 14.12 21.31 4.87
N GLU A 213 14.14 21.16 6.20
CA GLU A 213 15.36 21.38 6.98
C GLU A 213 15.53 20.34 8.10
N LEU A 214 16.79 19.94 8.28
CA LEU A 214 17.29 19.16 9.39
C LEU A 214 18.42 19.96 10.07
N ASP A 215 18.31 20.22 11.38
CA ASP A 215 19.28 21.00 12.16
C ASP A 215 19.56 22.41 11.57
N GLY A 216 18.61 22.98 10.81
CA GLY A 216 18.76 24.29 10.15
C GLY A 216 19.48 24.27 8.79
N GLU A 217 19.87 23.09 8.29
CA GLU A 217 20.44 22.92 6.95
C GLU A 217 19.38 22.31 5.98
N PRO A 218 19.47 22.57 4.66
CA PRO A 218 18.58 21.95 3.69
C PRO A 218 18.61 20.42 3.77
N ALA A 219 17.43 19.80 3.89
CA ALA A 219 17.33 18.37 4.10
C ALA A 219 17.93 17.54 2.95
N LEU A 220 17.75 18.00 1.72
CA LEU A 220 18.29 17.34 0.53
C LEU A 220 19.84 17.35 0.52
N ASP A 221 20.46 18.45 0.96
CA ASP A 221 21.94 18.55 1.01
C ASP A 221 22.52 17.60 2.05
N ILE A 222 21.90 17.54 3.23
CA ILE A 222 22.27 16.57 4.26
C ILE A 222 22.12 15.16 3.73
N TYR A 223 20.98 14.85 3.13
CA TYR A 223 20.68 13.52 2.63
C TYR A 223 21.68 13.09 1.53
N LYS A 224 21.97 13.93 0.55
CA LYS A 224 22.99 13.68 -0.49
C LYS A 224 24.38 13.43 0.10
N ARG A 225 24.73 14.15 1.14
CA ARG A 225 26.04 13.99 1.82
C ARG A 225 26.22 12.58 2.39
N TYR A 226 25.13 11.99 2.94
CA TYR A 226 25.15 10.62 3.45
C TYR A 226 25.04 9.56 2.36
N LEU A 227 24.30 9.83 1.29
CA LEU A 227 24.15 8.88 0.17
C LEU A 227 25.43 8.72 -0.66
N GLY A 228 26.29 9.73 -0.70
CA GLY A 228 27.49 9.69 -1.54
C GLY A 228 27.15 9.45 -3.02
N ASP A 229 27.71 8.40 -3.61
CA ASP A 229 27.46 8.07 -5.01
C ASP A 229 26.01 7.71 -5.34
N HIS A 230 25.24 7.19 -4.39
CA HIS A 230 23.82 6.88 -4.57
C HIS A 230 22.93 8.12 -4.74
N ALA A 231 23.43 9.31 -4.42
CA ALA A 231 22.69 10.56 -4.63
C ALA A 231 22.37 10.86 -6.11
N LYS A 232 23.16 10.27 -7.05
CA LYS A 232 22.95 10.42 -8.48
C LYS A 232 21.67 9.79 -8.99
N ASP A 233 21.17 8.79 -8.29
CA ASP A 233 20.01 7.99 -8.65
C ASP A 233 18.74 8.39 -7.88
N LEU A 234 18.75 9.56 -7.22
CA LEU A 234 17.55 10.08 -6.56
C LEU A 234 16.45 10.43 -7.59
N PRO A 235 15.18 10.23 -7.24
CA PRO A 235 14.64 9.74 -5.96
C PRO A 235 14.67 8.22 -5.80
N ALA A 236 14.96 7.42 -6.84
CA ALA A 236 14.88 5.96 -6.80
C ALA A 236 15.78 5.33 -5.72
N SER A 237 17.02 5.82 -5.56
CA SER A 237 17.93 5.34 -4.51
C SER A 237 17.39 5.62 -3.09
N GLY A 238 16.51 6.62 -2.93
CA GLY A 238 15.86 6.92 -1.65
C GLY A 238 15.00 5.78 -1.08
N LEU A 239 14.57 4.84 -1.93
CA LEU A 239 13.89 3.62 -1.49
C LEU A 239 14.79 2.71 -0.66
N LEU A 240 16.09 2.76 -0.89
CA LEU A 240 17.10 1.94 -0.21
C LEU A 240 17.59 2.57 1.10
N PHE A 241 17.35 3.86 1.31
CA PHE A 241 17.84 4.63 2.44
C PHE A 241 16.74 5.48 3.08
N PRO A 242 15.66 4.86 3.60
CA PRO A 242 14.57 5.61 4.23
C PRO A 242 15.03 6.25 5.54
N PHE A 243 14.34 7.30 5.97
CA PHE A 243 14.51 7.85 7.31
C PHE A 243 13.78 7.00 8.36
N ALA A 244 14.47 6.66 9.44
CA ALA A 244 13.83 6.18 10.65
C ALA A 244 13.39 7.39 11.50
N MET A 245 12.12 7.40 11.89
CA MET A 245 11.61 8.42 12.81
C MET A 245 11.93 8.03 14.24
N LEU A 246 12.43 9.00 15.00
CA LEU A 246 12.74 8.84 16.42
C LEU A 246 11.74 9.63 17.26
N GLY A 247 11.41 9.11 18.43
CA GLY A 247 10.67 9.82 19.46
C GLY A 247 11.54 10.86 20.18
N GLU A 248 10.93 11.58 21.11
CA GLU A 248 11.63 12.57 21.95
C GLU A 248 12.75 11.93 22.82
N ASP A 249 12.60 10.67 23.12
CA ASP A 249 13.58 9.85 23.84
C ASP A 249 14.71 9.30 22.95
N HIS A 250 14.77 9.73 21.69
CA HIS A 250 15.69 9.25 20.65
C HIS A 250 15.59 7.76 20.32
N ASN A 251 14.56 7.07 20.80
CA ASN A 251 14.29 5.70 20.40
C ASN A 251 13.48 5.64 19.09
N ALA A 252 13.74 4.61 18.29
CA ALA A 252 12.97 4.38 17.07
C ALA A 252 11.51 4.08 17.42
N ILE A 253 10.59 4.87 16.84
CA ILE A 253 9.13 4.66 17.03
C ILE A 253 8.54 3.65 16.05
N GLY A 254 9.41 2.92 15.31
CA GLY A 254 8.98 1.93 14.31
C GLY A 254 8.41 2.54 13.03
N LEU A 255 8.52 3.84 12.86
CA LEU A 255 8.02 4.55 11.69
C LEU A 255 9.16 4.90 10.74
N ILE A 256 9.05 4.45 9.50
CA ILE A 256 10.00 4.73 8.43
C ILE A 256 9.35 5.69 7.43
N ARG A 257 10.13 6.63 6.91
CA ARG A 257 9.73 7.56 5.85
C ARG A 257 10.62 7.37 4.63
N THR A 258 10.03 6.91 3.57
CA THR A 258 10.70 6.71 2.28
C THR A 258 10.70 8.02 1.50
N ILE A 259 11.79 8.31 0.81
CA ILE A 259 11.89 9.47 -0.07
C ILE A 259 11.14 9.18 -1.37
N LEU A 260 10.09 9.94 -1.63
CA LEU A 260 9.24 9.82 -2.81
C LEU A 260 9.60 10.85 -3.90
N GLY A 261 10.28 11.92 -3.51
CA GLY A 261 10.66 12.98 -4.43
C GLY A 261 11.72 13.93 -3.85
N VAL A 262 12.39 14.65 -4.74
CA VAL A 262 13.38 15.67 -4.39
C VAL A 262 13.07 16.96 -5.13
N ASP A 263 13.28 18.09 -4.49
CA ASP A 263 13.22 19.41 -5.09
C ASP A 263 14.56 20.13 -4.89
N GLU A 264 15.31 20.23 -5.96
CA GLU A 264 16.63 20.89 -5.97
C GLU A 264 16.53 22.40 -5.74
N ALA A 265 15.42 23.03 -6.14
CA ALA A 265 15.28 24.49 -6.00
C ALA A 265 15.05 24.91 -4.55
N THR A 266 14.33 24.11 -3.78
CA THR A 266 14.05 24.37 -2.37
C THR A 266 14.93 23.59 -1.40
N GLY A 267 15.75 22.65 -1.92
CA GLY A 267 16.58 21.75 -1.11
C GLY A 267 15.75 20.80 -0.25
N SER A 268 14.53 20.44 -0.68
CA SER A 268 13.59 19.66 0.11
C SER A 268 13.43 18.22 -0.38
N LEU A 269 12.87 17.38 0.50
CA LEU A 269 12.53 15.99 0.27
C LEU A 269 11.02 15.80 0.46
N THR A 270 10.37 15.08 -0.45
CA THR A 270 9.00 14.58 -0.25
C THR A 270 9.05 13.17 0.32
N LEU A 271 8.36 12.91 1.43
CA LEU A 271 8.38 11.67 2.19
C LEU A 271 7.07 10.89 2.06
#